data_abf12a3f84ad4b2e70f8adc8f7fc3b8f
#
_entry.id   abf12a3f84ad4b2e70f8adc8f7fc3b8f
#
_cell.length_a   1.000
_cell.length_b   1.000
_cell.length_c   1.000
_cell.angle_alpha   90.00
_cell.angle_beta   90.00
_cell.angle_gamma   90.00
#
_symmetry.space_group_name_H-M   'P 1'
#
loop_
_entity.id
_entity.type
_entity.pdbx_description
1 polymer ?
#
loop_
_entity_poly.entity_id
_entity_poly.type
_entity_poly.pdbx_seq_one_letter_code
_entity_poly.pdbx_strand_id
1 'polypeptide(L)'
;VFETLSFDAAADAAERWADALLDAGALSVDVADPHVGTPAEMPLYAEPGGSGTTLWPVSRLTALFDAAVDAEAALAKAAACLDESVPAHRRAAIADVDWVRKTQAQFVPIRVTDRLWVVPSWREPVDTGAINIVLDPGLAFGTGSHPTTLLCLRWLAANVERGASVLDYGCGSGILAIAAAKLGAGTVTGVDVDPQAIAASRANADANGVAAEFCSPDRLPVAPVDIVVANILANPLELIAPLLAGRVRADGRIVLSGILEPQADRVAAAYARWFNIAPWGSADGWTALAGVRYTC
;
A
#
# COMPACT_ATOMS: atom_id res chain seq x y z
N VAL A 1 28.17 3.90 -11.89
CA VAL A 1 27.50 3.49 -13.13
C VAL A 1 27.10 2.05 -12.96
N PHE A 2 25.84 1.72 -13.27
CA PHE A 2 25.32 0.37 -13.19
C PHE A 2 24.92 -0.12 -14.58
N GLU A 3 24.83 -1.43 -14.75
CA GLU A 3 24.34 -2.06 -15.96
C GLU A 3 23.19 -3.02 -15.61
N THR A 4 22.16 -3.06 -16.46
CA THR A 4 21.11 -4.06 -16.38
C THR A 4 21.18 -5.03 -17.53
N LEU A 5 20.86 -6.29 -17.23
CA LEU A 5 20.69 -7.35 -18.21
C LEU A 5 19.28 -7.94 -17.99
N SER A 6 18.47 -7.99 -19.06
CA SER A 6 17.10 -8.49 -18.96
C SER A 6 16.79 -9.54 -20.02
N PHE A 7 16.06 -10.59 -19.63
CA PHE A 7 15.56 -11.66 -20.49
C PHE A 7 14.27 -12.26 -19.92
N ASP A 8 13.56 -13.00 -20.74
CA ASP A 8 12.34 -13.66 -20.34
C ASP A 8 12.61 -15.16 -20.08
N ALA A 9 12.06 -15.70 -18.97
CA ALA A 9 12.18 -17.09 -18.58
C ALA A 9 10.81 -17.68 -18.22
N ALA A 10 10.68 -19.01 -18.31
CA ALA A 10 9.49 -19.70 -17.84
C ALA A 10 9.37 -19.63 -16.31
N ALA A 11 8.15 -19.70 -15.78
CA ALA A 11 7.86 -19.55 -14.34
C ALA A 11 8.69 -20.51 -13.46
N ASP A 12 8.85 -21.75 -13.89
CA ASP A 12 9.59 -22.81 -13.16
C ASP A 12 11.12 -22.63 -13.17
N ALA A 13 11.62 -21.80 -14.10
CA ALA A 13 13.02 -21.46 -14.23
C ALA A 13 13.39 -20.11 -13.59
N ALA A 14 12.44 -19.20 -13.44
CA ALA A 14 12.69 -17.81 -13.05
C ALA A 14 13.42 -17.68 -11.71
N GLU A 15 13.01 -18.42 -10.66
CA GLU A 15 13.68 -18.39 -9.36
C GLU A 15 15.10 -18.93 -9.45
N ARG A 16 15.32 -20.05 -10.16
CA ARG A 16 16.65 -20.64 -10.34
C ARG A 16 17.60 -19.69 -11.07
N TRP A 17 17.10 -18.99 -12.10
CA TRP A 17 17.87 -17.97 -12.82
C TRP A 17 18.19 -16.79 -11.91
N ALA A 18 17.24 -16.33 -11.10
CA ALA A 18 17.46 -15.22 -10.16
C ALA A 18 18.57 -15.56 -9.16
N ASP A 19 18.51 -16.73 -8.54
CA ASP A 19 19.54 -17.21 -7.60
C ASP A 19 20.91 -17.34 -8.27
N ALA A 20 20.97 -17.96 -9.45
CA ALA A 20 22.22 -18.13 -10.19
C ALA A 20 22.87 -16.80 -10.63
N LEU A 21 22.05 -15.79 -10.96
CA LEU A 21 22.54 -14.44 -11.29
C LEU A 21 23.08 -13.70 -10.06
N LEU A 22 22.41 -13.83 -8.90
CA LEU A 22 22.92 -13.28 -7.64
C LEU A 22 24.25 -13.92 -7.25
N ASP A 23 24.39 -15.25 -7.38
CA ASP A 23 25.64 -15.99 -7.15
C ASP A 23 26.74 -15.64 -8.17
N ALA A 24 26.35 -15.20 -9.36
CA ALA A 24 27.27 -14.76 -10.39
C ALA A 24 27.74 -13.31 -10.22
N GLY A 25 27.16 -12.55 -9.27
CA GLY A 25 27.57 -11.20 -8.91
C GLY A 25 26.57 -10.09 -9.23
N ALA A 26 25.31 -10.43 -9.54
CA ALA A 26 24.25 -9.43 -9.61
C ALA A 26 23.99 -8.82 -8.23
N LEU A 27 23.76 -7.51 -8.18
CA LEU A 27 23.40 -6.79 -6.96
C LEU A 27 21.93 -7.04 -6.57
N SER A 28 21.07 -7.19 -7.56
CA SER A 28 19.66 -7.56 -7.41
C SER A 28 19.14 -8.18 -8.68
N VAL A 29 18.09 -8.99 -8.56
CA VAL A 29 17.31 -9.51 -9.69
C VAL A 29 15.85 -9.22 -9.43
N ASP A 30 15.24 -8.46 -10.33
CA ASP A 30 13.79 -8.19 -10.35
C ASP A 30 13.09 -9.21 -11.26
N VAL A 31 11.91 -9.69 -10.82
CA VAL A 31 11.07 -10.62 -11.58
C VAL A 31 9.72 -9.99 -11.79
N ALA A 32 9.37 -9.69 -13.03
CA ALA A 32 8.17 -8.95 -13.39
C ALA A 32 7.38 -9.61 -14.54
N ASP A 33 6.13 -9.17 -14.72
CA ASP A 33 5.36 -9.49 -15.92
C ASP A 33 6.02 -8.86 -17.15
N PRO A 34 6.39 -9.65 -18.20
CA PRO A 34 6.92 -9.08 -19.44
C PRO A 34 5.93 -8.15 -20.17
N HIS A 35 4.65 -8.19 -19.79
CA HIS A 35 3.56 -7.43 -20.42
C HIS A 35 3.11 -6.21 -19.61
N VAL A 36 3.83 -5.80 -18.55
CA VAL A 36 3.53 -4.60 -17.77
C VAL A 36 3.27 -3.39 -18.67
N GLY A 37 2.16 -2.68 -18.40
CA GLY A 37 1.74 -1.51 -19.16
C GLY A 37 1.09 -1.81 -20.52
N THR A 38 0.77 -3.06 -20.80
CA THR A 38 0.07 -3.47 -22.03
C THR A 38 -1.31 -4.08 -21.72
N PRO A 39 -2.23 -4.22 -22.71
CA PRO A 39 -3.48 -4.92 -22.49
C PRO A 39 -3.36 -6.42 -22.13
N ALA A 40 -2.17 -6.98 -22.24
CA ALA A 40 -1.86 -8.38 -21.89
C ALA A 40 -1.26 -8.51 -20.47
N GLU A 41 -1.16 -7.44 -19.71
CA GLU A 41 -0.70 -7.44 -18.32
C GLU A 41 -1.60 -8.32 -17.45
N MET A 42 -0.96 -9.23 -16.70
CA MET A 42 -1.66 -10.11 -15.75
C MET A 42 -1.25 -9.76 -14.32
N PRO A 43 -2.03 -8.96 -13.59
CA PRO A 43 -1.72 -8.67 -12.20
C PRO A 43 -1.85 -9.92 -11.33
N LEU A 44 -0.82 -10.22 -10.55
CA LEU A 44 -0.83 -11.29 -9.54
C LEU A 44 -1.19 -10.70 -8.19
N TYR A 45 -2.38 -11.05 -7.69
CA TYR A 45 -2.80 -10.74 -6.32
C TYR A 45 -2.72 -12.01 -5.49
N ALA A 46 -1.71 -12.13 -4.63
CA ALA A 46 -1.61 -13.24 -3.68
C ALA A 46 -1.89 -12.74 -2.26
N GLU A 47 -2.92 -13.27 -1.61
CA GLU A 47 -3.08 -13.13 -0.16
C GLU A 47 -2.15 -14.12 0.54
N PRO A 48 -1.53 -13.76 1.69
CA PRO A 48 -0.75 -14.70 2.48
C PRO A 48 -1.58 -15.93 2.85
N GLY A 49 -1.13 -17.12 2.43
CA GLY A 49 -1.84 -18.40 2.66
C GLY A 49 -2.79 -18.83 1.54
N GLY A 50 -2.89 -18.09 0.44
CA GLY A 50 -3.62 -18.49 -0.75
C GLY A 50 -2.82 -19.48 -1.61
N SER A 51 -3.49 -20.47 -2.24
CA SER A 51 -2.90 -21.43 -3.18
C SER A 51 -2.69 -20.86 -4.59
N GLY A 52 -2.44 -19.55 -4.73
CA GLY A 52 -2.23 -18.88 -6.01
C GLY A 52 -0.84 -19.12 -6.60
N THR A 53 -0.74 -19.11 -7.92
CA THR A 53 0.54 -19.13 -8.64
C THR A 53 1.32 -17.87 -8.29
N THR A 54 2.55 -18.03 -7.82
CA THR A 54 3.40 -16.94 -7.33
C THR A 54 4.16 -16.22 -8.45
N LEU A 55 4.17 -16.76 -9.67
CA LEU A 55 4.88 -16.20 -10.83
C LEU A 55 4.01 -16.26 -12.10
N TRP A 56 4.31 -15.39 -13.06
CA TRP A 56 3.70 -15.40 -14.40
C TRP A 56 4.19 -16.62 -15.21
N PRO A 57 3.39 -17.16 -16.14
CA PRO A 57 3.81 -18.28 -17.01
C PRO A 57 5.13 -18.02 -17.74
N VAL A 58 5.35 -16.75 -18.11
CA VAL A 58 6.64 -16.19 -18.54
C VAL A 58 6.91 -15.00 -17.64
N SER A 59 8.11 -14.94 -17.08
CA SER A 59 8.55 -13.85 -16.22
C SER A 59 9.75 -13.14 -16.85
N ARG A 60 9.78 -11.82 -16.78
CA ARG A 60 10.94 -11.02 -17.17
C ARG A 60 11.86 -10.88 -15.96
N LEU A 61 13.10 -11.37 -16.11
CA LEU A 61 14.15 -11.12 -15.14
C LEU A 61 14.96 -9.90 -15.58
N THR A 62 15.27 -9.04 -14.62
CA THR A 62 16.16 -7.89 -14.83
C THR A 62 17.21 -7.90 -13.72
N ALA A 63 18.41 -8.30 -14.06
CA ALA A 63 19.56 -8.31 -13.16
C ALA A 63 20.31 -6.98 -13.23
N LEU A 64 20.68 -6.44 -12.07
CA LEU A 64 21.46 -5.22 -11.90
C LEU A 64 22.90 -5.59 -11.52
N PHE A 65 23.86 -5.03 -12.23
CA PHE A 65 25.29 -5.23 -11.97
C PHE A 65 26.00 -3.89 -11.72
N ASP A 66 27.01 -3.91 -10.85
CA ASP A 66 27.98 -2.82 -10.82
C ASP A 66 28.79 -2.79 -12.13
N ALA A 67 29.13 -1.61 -12.60
CA ALA A 67 29.92 -1.45 -13.84
C ALA A 67 31.30 -2.13 -13.81
N ALA A 68 31.81 -2.47 -12.64
CA ALA A 68 33.03 -3.23 -12.46
C ALA A 68 32.85 -4.73 -12.76
N VAL A 69 31.61 -5.23 -12.85
CA VAL A 69 31.27 -6.63 -13.12
C VAL A 69 30.95 -6.77 -14.61
N ASP A 70 31.56 -7.76 -15.27
CA ASP A 70 31.18 -8.12 -16.63
C ASP A 70 29.84 -8.90 -16.59
N ALA A 71 28.73 -8.22 -16.90
CA ALA A 71 27.39 -8.77 -16.87
C ALA A 71 27.21 -9.94 -17.87
N GLU A 72 27.91 -9.94 -19.02
CA GLU A 72 27.86 -11.04 -19.96
C GLU A 72 28.55 -12.30 -19.41
N ALA A 73 29.72 -12.11 -18.81
CA ALA A 73 30.42 -13.21 -18.16
C ALA A 73 29.61 -13.78 -16.97
N ALA A 74 28.93 -12.92 -16.22
CA ALA A 74 28.05 -13.33 -15.14
C ALA A 74 26.84 -14.14 -15.65
N LEU A 75 26.20 -13.69 -16.73
CA LEU A 75 25.09 -14.44 -17.36
C LEU A 75 25.57 -15.80 -17.89
N ALA A 76 26.72 -15.85 -18.56
CA ALA A 76 27.28 -17.11 -19.05
C ALA A 76 27.62 -18.08 -17.91
N LYS A 77 28.11 -17.56 -16.76
CA LYS A 77 28.36 -18.34 -15.57
C LYS A 77 27.07 -18.90 -14.96
N ALA A 78 26.01 -18.08 -14.87
CA ALA A 78 24.71 -18.50 -14.39
C ALA A 78 24.10 -19.59 -15.28
N ALA A 79 24.16 -19.42 -16.61
CA ALA A 79 23.72 -20.39 -17.60
C ALA A 79 24.42 -21.74 -17.43
N ALA A 80 25.76 -21.70 -17.30
CA ALA A 80 26.56 -22.91 -17.08
C ALA A 80 26.23 -23.61 -15.76
N CYS A 81 25.95 -22.87 -14.71
CA CYS A 81 25.53 -23.40 -13.41
C CYS A 81 24.18 -24.15 -13.48
N LEU A 82 23.28 -23.66 -14.34
CA LEU A 82 21.95 -24.24 -14.55
C LEU A 82 21.91 -25.36 -15.62
N ASP A 83 23.02 -25.62 -16.30
CA ASP A 83 23.09 -26.51 -17.47
C ASP A 83 22.14 -26.07 -18.60
N GLU A 84 22.01 -24.74 -18.77
CA GLU A 84 21.15 -24.09 -19.76
C GLU A 84 21.97 -23.27 -20.75
N SER A 85 21.40 -22.97 -21.93
CA SER A 85 22.01 -22.04 -22.88
C SER A 85 21.79 -20.60 -22.43
N VAL A 86 22.74 -19.71 -22.79
CA VAL A 86 22.60 -18.28 -22.56
C VAL A 86 21.32 -17.77 -23.26
N PRO A 87 20.35 -17.20 -22.57
CA PRO A 87 19.11 -16.71 -23.18
C PRO A 87 19.35 -15.47 -24.04
N ALA A 88 18.46 -15.25 -25.02
CA ALA A 88 18.43 -13.98 -25.73
C ALA A 88 18.08 -12.87 -24.72
N HIS A 89 18.92 -11.85 -24.62
CA HIS A 89 18.81 -10.83 -23.59
C HIS A 89 19.06 -9.43 -24.14
N ARG A 90 18.72 -8.42 -23.33
CA ARG A 90 18.99 -7.01 -23.59
C ARG A 90 19.88 -6.45 -22.50
N ARG A 91 20.80 -5.58 -22.90
CA ARG A 91 21.65 -4.80 -21.99
C ARG A 91 21.26 -3.34 -22.04
N ALA A 92 21.28 -2.69 -20.88
CA ALA A 92 21.13 -1.25 -20.79
C ALA A 92 22.06 -0.69 -19.72
N ALA A 93 22.86 0.30 -20.09
CA ALA A 93 23.62 1.06 -19.11
C ALA A 93 22.67 1.96 -18.34
N ILE A 94 22.73 1.87 -17.02
CA ILE A 94 22.05 2.83 -16.15
C ILE A 94 23.02 3.99 -15.96
N ALA A 95 22.77 5.10 -16.65
CA ALA A 95 23.48 6.33 -16.38
C ALA A 95 23.37 6.68 -14.89
N ASP A 96 24.38 7.35 -14.35
CA ASP A 96 24.35 7.92 -13.00
C ASP A 96 23.32 9.06 -13.00
N VAL A 97 22.05 8.64 -12.99
CA VAL A 97 20.91 9.55 -12.91
C VAL A 97 20.60 9.68 -11.44
N ASP A 98 20.36 10.90 -11.00
CA ASP A 98 19.79 11.17 -9.69
C ASP A 98 18.42 10.45 -9.58
N TRP A 99 18.49 9.16 -9.20
CA TRP A 99 17.33 8.28 -9.04
C TRP A 99 16.31 8.86 -8.09
N VAL A 100 16.78 9.62 -7.09
CA VAL A 100 15.92 10.33 -6.12
C VAL A 100 15.06 11.33 -6.89
N ARG A 101 15.66 12.18 -7.70
CA ARG A 101 14.95 13.17 -8.51
C ARG A 101 14.03 12.54 -9.55
N LYS A 102 14.47 11.47 -10.20
CA LYS A 102 13.66 10.79 -11.23
C LYS A 102 12.45 10.08 -10.62
N THR A 103 12.64 9.44 -9.47
CA THR A 103 11.56 8.83 -8.69
C THR A 103 10.61 9.90 -8.16
N GLN A 104 11.14 10.99 -7.59
CA GLN A 104 10.35 12.11 -7.10
C GLN A 104 9.52 12.78 -8.21
N ALA A 105 10.03 12.84 -9.45
CA ALA A 105 9.31 13.43 -10.57
C ALA A 105 8.01 12.66 -10.93
N GLN A 106 7.96 11.37 -10.65
CA GLN A 106 6.79 10.52 -10.93
C GLN A 106 5.64 10.74 -9.94
N PHE A 107 5.94 11.24 -8.74
CA PHE A 107 4.91 11.49 -7.73
C PHE A 107 4.38 12.92 -7.87
N VAL A 108 3.12 13.01 -8.27
CA VAL A 108 2.39 14.26 -8.40
C VAL A 108 1.37 14.41 -7.26
N PRO A 109 0.95 15.63 -6.90
CA PRO A 109 -0.12 15.82 -5.94
C PRO A 109 -1.39 15.09 -6.35
N ILE A 110 -2.01 14.39 -5.40
CA ILE A 110 -3.20 13.57 -5.60
C ILE A 110 -4.41 14.32 -5.08
N ARG A 111 -5.37 14.62 -5.96
CA ARG A 111 -6.65 15.21 -5.58
C ARG A 111 -7.58 14.14 -5.01
N VAL A 112 -7.89 14.22 -3.73
CA VAL A 112 -8.85 13.33 -3.07
C VAL A 112 -10.28 13.87 -3.27
N THR A 113 -10.47 15.15 -2.93
CA THR A 113 -11.69 15.94 -3.14
C THR A 113 -11.30 17.37 -3.58
N ASP A 114 -12.26 18.27 -3.78
CA ASP A 114 -11.97 19.67 -4.09
C ASP A 114 -11.21 20.39 -2.97
N ARG A 115 -11.30 19.88 -1.73
CA ARG A 115 -10.73 20.52 -0.55
C ARG A 115 -9.69 19.68 0.18
N LEU A 116 -9.33 18.49 -0.33
CA LEU A 116 -8.38 17.58 0.29
C LEU A 116 -7.41 17.03 -0.76
N TRP A 117 -6.12 17.19 -0.52
CA TRP A 117 -5.04 16.76 -1.38
C TRP A 117 -3.99 15.98 -0.59
N VAL A 118 -3.33 15.03 -1.25
CA VAL A 118 -2.08 14.41 -0.77
C VAL A 118 -0.95 14.95 -1.61
N VAL A 119 0.07 15.51 -0.97
CA VAL A 119 1.14 16.26 -1.64
C VAL A 119 2.49 15.74 -1.13
N PRO A 120 3.40 15.30 -2.02
CA PRO A 120 4.78 14.97 -1.63
C PRO A 120 5.50 16.21 -1.06
N SER A 121 6.42 16.02 -0.10
CA SER A 121 7.11 17.13 0.59
C SER A 121 7.96 18.01 -0.34
N TRP A 122 8.40 17.46 -1.48
CA TRP A 122 9.16 18.19 -2.53
C TRP A 122 8.30 18.91 -3.56
N ARG A 123 6.99 18.95 -3.37
CA ARG A 123 6.05 19.64 -4.26
C ARG A 123 5.32 20.74 -3.50
N GLU A 124 5.09 21.86 -4.18
CA GLU A 124 4.22 22.89 -3.66
C GLU A 124 2.75 22.44 -3.71
N PRO A 125 1.94 22.81 -2.71
CA PRO A 125 0.50 22.57 -2.73
C PRO A 125 -0.15 23.18 -3.98
N VAL A 126 -1.01 22.39 -4.64
CA VAL A 126 -1.77 22.86 -5.83
C VAL A 126 -2.80 23.93 -5.44
N ASP A 127 -3.39 23.76 -4.25
CA ASP A 127 -4.34 24.70 -3.67
C ASP A 127 -4.00 24.93 -2.18
N THR A 128 -3.51 26.12 -1.88
CA THR A 128 -3.14 26.51 -0.50
C THR A 128 -4.35 26.77 0.39
N GLY A 129 -5.54 26.95 -0.17
CA GLY A 129 -6.81 27.08 0.56
C GLY A 129 -7.44 25.72 0.91
N ALA A 130 -6.94 24.64 0.33
CA ALA A 130 -7.36 23.28 0.61
C ALA A 130 -6.57 22.65 1.77
N ILE A 131 -7.08 21.55 2.29
CA ILE A 131 -6.37 20.69 3.24
C ILE A 131 -5.33 19.89 2.45
N ASN A 132 -4.05 20.10 2.76
CA ASN A 132 -2.95 19.37 2.15
C ASN A 132 -2.35 18.40 3.18
N ILE A 133 -2.31 17.12 2.84
CA ILE A 133 -1.60 16.08 3.59
C ILE A 133 -0.23 15.93 2.95
N VAL A 134 0.82 16.31 3.66
CA VAL A 134 2.19 16.11 3.19
C VAL A 134 2.58 14.67 3.48
N LEU A 135 2.85 13.90 2.44
CA LEU A 135 3.24 12.50 2.57
C LEU A 135 4.19 12.09 1.45
N ASP A 136 5.34 11.60 1.84
CA ASP A 136 6.33 11.07 0.90
C ASP A 136 6.10 9.58 0.68
N PRO A 137 6.17 9.10 -0.58
CA PRO A 137 6.23 7.69 -0.86
C PRO A 137 7.46 7.08 -0.17
N GLY A 138 7.23 6.16 0.75
CA GLY A 138 8.26 5.56 1.58
C GLY A 138 8.07 4.06 1.74
N LEU A 139 8.81 3.47 2.68
CA LEU A 139 8.77 2.04 3.00
C LEU A 139 7.46 1.60 3.67
N ALA A 140 6.71 2.52 4.28
CA ALA A 140 5.41 2.21 4.88
C ALA A 140 4.30 2.21 3.82
N PHE A 141 3.41 1.23 3.89
CA PHE A 141 2.22 1.13 3.03
C PHE A 141 1.29 2.33 3.22
N GLY A 142 0.63 2.78 2.13
CA GLY A 142 -0.32 3.89 2.19
C GLY A 142 0.23 5.21 1.65
N THR A 143 0.72 5.23 0.41
CA THR A 143 1.21 6.45 -0.28
C THR A 143 0.10 7.42 -0.70
N GLY A 144 -1.16 7.05 -0.48
CA GLY A 144 -2.32 7.85 -0.89
C GLY A 144 -2.79 7.61 -2.34
N SER A 145 -2.00 6.98 -3.21
CA SER A 145 -2.37 6.73 -4.61
C SER A 145 -3.25 5.49 -4.79
N HIS A 146 -3.20 4.53 -3.86
CA HIS A 146 -3.96 3.29 -4.00
C HIS A 146 -5.47 3.56 -3.90
N PRO A 147 -6.32 2.91 -4.75
CA PRO A 147 -7.77 3.12 -4.76
C PRO A 147 -8.41 2.97 -3.38
N THR A 148 -7.98 1.97 -2.59
CA THR A 148 -8.50 1.73 -1.23
C THR A 148 -8.27 2.89 -0.28
N THR A 149 -7.09 3.52 -0.35
CA THR A 149 -6.76 4.69 0.46
C THR A 149 -7.59 5.89 0.04
N LEU A 150 -7.75 6.11 -1.27
CA LEU A 150 -8.59 7.19 -1.82
C LEU A 150 -10.04 7.04 -1.39
N LEU A 151 -10.60 5.83 -1.40
CA LEU A 151 -11.96 5.56 -0.93
C LEU A 151 -12.11 5.95 0.57
N CYS A 152 -11.18 5.54 1.43
CA CYS A 152 -11.21 5.92 2.85
C CYS A 152 -11.07 7.43 3.05
N LEU A 153 -10.13 8.09 2.34
CA LEU A 153 -9.93 9.54 2.43
C LEU A 153 -11.17 10.32 1.99
N ARG A 154 -11.83 9.92 0.92
CA ARG A 154 -13.08 10.52 0.45
C ARG A 154 -14.21 10.32 1.46
N TRP A 155 -14.30 9.13 2.04
CA TRP A 155 -15.28 8.87 3.08
C TRP A 155 -15.04 9.73 4.32
N LEU A 156 -13.78 9.83 4.80
CA LEU A 156 -13.43 10.68 5.93
C LEU A 156 -13.76 12.15 5.66
N ALA A 157 -13.44 12.66 4.45
CA ALA A 157 -13.74 14.04 4.04
C ALA A 157 -15.23 14.37 4.10
N ALA A 158 -16.11 13.39 3.88
CA ALA A 158 -17.55 13.54 3.90
C ALA A 158 -18.18 13.30 5.29
N ASN A 159 -17.49 12.60 6.20
CA ASN A 159 -18.12 12.06 7.42
C ASN A 159 -17.46 12.46 8.73
N VAL A 160 -16.22 13.01 8.71
CA VAL A 160 -15.58 13.49 9.95
C VAL A 160 -16.26 14.78 10.40
N GLU A 161 -16.82 14.73 11.57
CA GLU A 161 -17.37 15.89 12.26
C GLU A 161 -16.33 16.54 13.17
N ARG A 162 -16.41 17.85 13.36
CA ARG A 162 -15.45 18.57 14.20
C ARG A 162 -15.53 18.06 15.65
N GLY A 163 -14.38 17.69 16.19
CA GLY A 163 -14.26 17.16 17.55
C GLY A 163 -14.50 15.65 17.67
N ALA A 164 -14.86 14.95 16.59
CA ALA A 164 -15.05 13.50 16.60
C ALA A 164 -13.78 12.76 17.00
N SER A 165 -13.95 11.65 17.73
CA SER A 165 -12.87 10.70 18.02
C SER A 165 -12.74 9.67 16.90
N VAL A 166 -11.52 9.44 16.42
CA VAL A 166 -11.23 8.57 15.27
C VAL A 166 -10.15 7.55 15.62
N LEU A 167 -10.40 6.30 15.30
CA LEU A 167 -9.43 5.20 15.35
C LEU A 167 -9.10 4.75 13.92
N ASP A 168 -7.83 4.80 13.55
CA ASP A 168 -7.26 4.24 12.31
C ASP A 168 -6.58 2.91 12.64
N TYR A 169 -7.20 1.79 12.28
CA TYR A 169 -6.70 0.46 12.60
C TYR A 169 -5.99 -0.18 11.41
N GLY A 170 -4.69 -0.47 11.57
CA GLY A 170 -3.75 -0.78 10.49
C GLY A 170 -3.30 0.52 9.81
N CYS A 171 -2.79 1.46 10.61
CA CYS A 171 -2.59 2.85 10.16
C CYS A 171 -1.46 3.03 9.14
N GLY A 172 -0.51 2.09 9.03
CA GLY A 172 0.60 2.14 8.08
C GLY A 172 1.37 3.47 8.14
N SER A 173 1.31 4.25 7.08
CA SER A 173 1.90 5.59 7.01
C SER A 173 1.23 6.63 7.91
N GLY A 174 0.06 6.32 8.50
CA GLY A 174 -0.77 7.23 9.27
C GLY A 174 -1.63 8.17 8.44
N ILE A 175 -1.69 8.00 7.12
CA ILE A 175 -2.38 8.94 6.22
C ILE A 175 -3.85 9.17 6.58
N LEU A 176 -4.58 8.12 6.99
CA LEU A 176 -6.01 8.23 7.32
C LEU A 176 -6.20 8.94 8.67
N ALA A 177 -5.36 8.63 9.65
CA ALA A 177 -5.31 9.33 10.94
C ALA A 177 -4.98 10.83 10.75
N ILE A 178 -3.95 11.14 9.94
CA ILE A 178 -3.56 12.52 9.63
C ILE A 178 -4.70 13.25 8.90
N ALA A 179 -5.36 12.59 7.95
CA ALA A 179 -6.52 13.14 7.26
C ALA A 179 -7.64 13.49 8.26
N ALA A 180 -7.99 12.56 9.15
CA ALA A 180 -9.03 12.78 10.16
C ALA A 180 -8.70 13.99 11.05
N ALA A 181 -7.45 14.10 11.53
CA ALA A 181 -7.01 15.23 12.33
C ALA A 181 -7.11 16.57 11.58
N LYS A 182 -6.64 16.61 10.32
CA LYS A 182 -6.74 17.83 9.47
C LYS A 182 -8.18 18.18 9.11
N LEU A 183 -9.08 17.22 9.07
CA LEU A 183 -10.53 17.44 8.86
C LEU A 183 -11.24 17.96 10.10
N GLY A 184 -10.55 18.00 11.25
CA GLY A 184 -11.08 18.57 12.49
C GLY A 184 -11.50 17.56 13.55
N ALA A 185 -11.11 16.30 13.42
CA ALA A 185 -11.26 15.33 14.51
C ALA A 185 -10.60 15.84 15.81
N GLY A 186 -11.20 15.56 16.95
CA GLY A 186 -10.71 16.02 18.25
C GLY A 186 -9.65 15.10 18.85
N THR A 187 -9.88 13.79 18.78
CA THR A 187 -8.93 12.76 19.23
C THR A 187 -8.71 11.77 18.12
N VAL A 188 -7.45 11.51 17.78
CA VAL A 188 -7.11 10.57 16.73
C VAL A 188 -6.07 9.59 17.24
N THR A 189 -6.36 8.31 17.09
CA THR A 189 -5.46 7.22 17.43
C THR A 189 -5.22 6.33 16.21
N GLY A 190 -3.98 6.10 15.84
CA GLY A 190 -3.55 5.12 14.84
C GLY A 190 -2.99 3.87 15.53
N VAL A 191 -3.32 2.71 15.01
CA VAL A 191 -2.83 1.42 15.53
C VAL A 191 -2.23 0.60 14.41
N ASP A 192 -1.03 0.07 14.64
CA ASP A 192 -0.42 -0.88 13.74
C ASP A 192 0.36 -1.97 14.50
N VAL A 193 0.49 -3.14 13.90
CA VAL A 193 1.29 -4.24 14.45
C VAL A 193 2.78 -4.08 14.17
N ASP A 194 3.12 -3.31 13.12
CA ASP A 194 4.49 -3.06 12.71
C ASP A 194 5.07 -1.82 13.43
N PRO A 195 6.14 -1.97 14.23
CA PRO A 195 6.80 -0.84 14.87
C PRO A 195 7.36 0.19 13.87
N GLN A 196 7.71 -0.23 12.64
CA GLN A 196 8.19 0.69 11.60
C GLN A 196 7.04 1.56 11.07
N ALA A 197 5.85 0.99 10.88
CA ALA A 197 4.65 1.74 10.54
C ALA A 197 4.31 2.78 11.62
N ILE A 198 4.37 2.40 12.90
CA ILE A 198 4.15 3.31 14.03
C ILE A 198 5.18 4.45 14.04
N ALA A 199 6.44 4.17 13.77
CA ALA A 199 7.47 5.19 13.71
C ALA A 199 7.26 6.15 12.52
N ALA A 200 6.93 5.60 11.35
CA ALA A 200 6.63 6.37 10.14
C ALA A 200 5.39 7.26 10.32
N SER A 201 4.31 6.72 10.89
CA SER A 201 3.07 7.47 11.13
C SER A 201 3.28 8.66 12.08
N ARG A 202 4.11 8.50 13.12
CA ARG A 202 4.50 9.61 14.02
C ARG A 202 5.26 10.70 13.27
N ALA A 203 6.29 10.31 12.52
CA ALA A 203 7.07 11.27 11.73
C ALA A 203 6.20 12.02 10.72
N ASN A 204 5.27 11.32 10.05
CA ASN A 204 4.33 11.93 9.13
C ASN A 204 3.33 12.86 9.83
N ALA A 205 2.84 12.52 11.02
CA ALA A 205 1.97 13.39 11.81
C ALA A 205 2.69 14.68 12.22
N ASP A 206 3.93 14.57 12.68
CA ASP A 206 4.77 15.71 13.02
C ASP A 206 5.02 16.62 11.80
N ALA A 207 5.35 16.03 10.63
CA ALA A 207 5.53 16.77 9.37
C ALA A 207 4.25 17.51 8.91
N ASN A 208 3.09 16.98 9.29
CA ASN A 208 1.78 17.59 9.01
C ASN A 208 1.30 18.56 10.09
N GLY A 209 2.00 18.70 11.21
CA GLY A 209 1.63 19.55 12.33
C GLY A 209 0.32 19.13 12.99
N VAL A 210 -0.01 17.84 13.04
CA VAL A 210 -1.23 17.32 13.65
C VAL A 210 -0.95 16.53 14.91
N ALA A 211 -1.86 16.63 15.88
CA ALA A 211 -1.84 15.81 17.08
C ALA A 211 -2.59 14.51 16.81
N ALA A 212 -1.86 13.39 16.78
CA ALA A 212 -2.42 12.04 16.71
C ALA A 212 -1.52 11.09 17.52
N GLU A 213 -2.13 10.13 18.19
CA GLU A 213 -1.40 9.10 18.94
C GLU A 213 -1.26 7.84 18.09
N PHE A 214 -0.07 7.21 18.14
CA PHE A 214 0.19 5.96 17.40
C PHE A 214 0.74 4.91 18.35
N CYS A 215 0.13 3.72 18.35
CA CYS A 215 0.50 2.65 19.26
C CYS A 215 0.30 1.25 18.66
N SER A 216 0.87 0.25 19.31
CA SER A 216 0.59 -1.17 19.03
C SER A 216 -0.78 -1.58 19.59
N PRO A 217 -1.40 -2.67 19.08
CA PRO A 217 -2.75 -3.11 19.50
C PRO A 217 -2.90 -3.38 21.00
N ASP A 218 -1.83 -3.82 21.67
CA ASP A 218 -1.81 -4.07 23.14
C ASP A 218 -1.90 -2.78 23.96
N ARG A 219 -1.59 -1.63 23.37
CA ARG A 219 -1.65 -0.31 24.02
C ARG A 219 -2.88 0.52 23.60
N LEU A 220 -3.74 -0.04 22.76
CA LEU A 220 -4.93 0.66 22.28
C LEU A 220 -5.88 0.96 23.46
N PRO A 221 -6.27 2.25 23.67
CA PRO A 221 -7.28 2.61 24.66
C PRO A 221 -8.57 1.81 24.49
N VAL A 222 -9.19 1.41 25.59
CA VAL A 222 -10.40 0.57 25.59
C VAL A 222 -11.66 1.35 25.17
N ALA A 223 -11.66 2.67 25.36
CA ALA A 223 -12.83 3.51 25.12
C ALA A 223 -13.29 3.46 23.66
N PRO A 224 -14.60 3.29 23.39
CA PRO A 224 -15.14 3.36 22.04
C PRO A 224 -15.02 4.79 21.48
N VAL A 225 -14.90 4.87 20.14
CA VAL A 225 -14.75 6.12 19.38
C VAL A 225 -15.97 6.38 18.48
N ASP A 226 -16.05 7.60 17.93
CA ASP A 226 -17.10 7.99 16.98
C ASP A 226 -16.93 7.30 15.63
N ILE A 227 -15.68 7.20 15.17
CA ILE A 227 -15.36 6.64 13.85
C ILE A 227 -14.21 5.65 13.98
N VAL A 228 -14.38 4.48 13.38
CA VAL A 228 -13.28 3.54 13.07
C VAL A 228 -13.08 3.48 11.58
N VAL A 229 -11.84 3.66 11.15
CA VAL A 229 -11.40 3.40 9.77
C VAL A 229 -10.37 2.27 9.77
N ALA A 230 -10.49 1.34 8.83
CA ALA A 230 -9.50 0.28 8.63
C ALA A 230 -9.33 0.00 7.13
N ASN A 231 -8.10 0.14 6.65
CA ASN A 231 -7.73 -0.14 5.27
C ASN A 231 -6.72 -1.30 5.25
N ILE A 232 -7.21 -2.50 5.49
CA ILE A 232 -6.43 -3.75 5.54
C ILE A 232 -7.16 -4.83 4.74
N LEU A 233 -6.49 -5.97 4.49
CA LEU A 233 -7.05 -7.05 3.67
C LEU A 233 -8.33 -7.66 4.28
N ALA A 234 -9.17 -8.25 3.41
CA ALA A 234 -10.48 -8.79 3.75
C ALA A 234 -10.43 -9.86 4.87
N ASN A 235 -9.49 -10.83 4.79
CA ASN A 235 -9.40 -11.90 5.77
C ASN A 235 -9.09 -11.38 7.20
N PRO A 236 -8.09 -10.50 7.44
CA PRO A 236 -7.93 -9.82 8.71
C PRO A 236 -9.18 -9.06 9.17
N LEU A 237 -9.86 -8.32 8.28
CA LEU A 237 -11.08 -7.59 8.63
C LEU A 237 -12.17 -8.50 9.20
N GLU A 238 -12.39 -9.67 8.59
CA GLU A 238 -13.36 -10.63 9.09
C GLU A 238 -12.98 -11.17 10.48
N LEU A 239 -11.70 -11.52 10.65
CA LEU A 239 -11.18 -12.07 11.90
C LEU A 239 -11.34 -11.11 13.08
N ILE A 240 -11.06 -9.81 12.87
CA ILE A 240 -11.10 -8.80 13.93
C ILE A 240 -12.43 -8.05 14.01
N ALA A 241 -13.47 -8.47 13.28
CA ALA A 241 -14.77 -7.80 13.29
C ALA A 241 -15.35 -7.58 14.70
N PRO A 242 -15.32 -8.56 15.64
CA PRO A 242 -15.77 -8.33 17.01
C PRO A 242 -14.96 -7.25 17.75
N LEU A 243 -13.65 -7.20 17.50
CA LEU A 243 -12.76 -6.21 18.10
C LEU A 243 -13.10 -4.80 17.59
N LEU A 244 -13.16 -4.61 16.26
CA LEU A 244 -13.48 -3.30 15.68
C LEU A 244 -14.90 -2.85 16.06
N ALA A 245 -15.87 -3.77 16.07
CA ALA A 245 -17.22 -3.45 16.53
C ALA A 245 -17.22 -2.95 17.98
N GLY A 246 -16.42 -3.55 18.86
CA GLY A 246 -16.28 -3.09 20.25
C GLY A 246 -15.63 -1.70 20.39
N ARG A 247 -14.97 -1.20 19.36
CA ARG A 247 -14.30 0.11 19.35
C ARG A 247 -15.17 1.25 18.81
N VAL A 248 -16.29 0.97 18.19
CA VAL A 248 -17.24 2.00 17.73
C VAL A 248 -18.31 2.19 18.77
N ARG A 249 -18.64 3.43 19.17
CA ARG A 249 -19.77 3.69 20.09
C ARG A 249 -21.11 3.44 19.41
N ALA A 250 -22.20 3.36 20.19
CA ALA A 250 -23.56 3.35 19.64
C ALA A 250 -23.76 4.56 18.71
N ASP A 251 -24.43 4.38 17.58
CA ASP A 251 -24.58 5.35 16.49
C ASP A 251 -23.25 5.86 15.87
N GLY A 252 -22.14 5.30 16.29
CA GLY A 252 -20.83 5.56 15.66
C GLY A 252 -20.71 4.89 14.30
N ARG A 253 -19.70 5.26 13.56
CA ARG A 253 -19.52 4.87 12.16
C ARG A 253 -18.25 4.02 11.97
N ILE A 254 -18.30 3.13 10.99
CA ILE A 254 -17.14 2.37 10.55
C ILE A 254 -16.97 2.50 9.03
N VAL A 255 -15.74 2.57 8.57
CA VAL A 255 -15.39 2.41 7.15
C VAL A 255 -14.26 1.40 7.03
N LEU A 256 -14.45 0.44 6.14
CA LEU A 256 -13.54 -0.66 5.86
C LEU A 256 -13.15 -0.63 4.39
N SER A 257 -11.87 -0.78 4.07
CA SER A 257 -11.36 -0.88 2.71
C SER A 257 -10.16 -1.85 2.68
N GLY A 258 -9.54 -2.03 1.49
CA GLY A 258 -8.61 -3.13 1.27
C GLY A 258 -9.34 -4.42 0.88
N ILE A 259 -10.56 -4.28 0.36
CA ILE A 259 -11.49 -5.35 0.03
C ILE A 259 -11.67 -5.37 -1.49
N LEU A 260 -11.43 -6.50 -2.14
CA LEU A 260 -11.80 -6.67 -3.54
C LEU A 260 -13.34 -6.76 -3.67
N GLU A 261 -13.90 -6.25 -4.77
CA GLU A 261 -15.35 -6.25 -4.98
C GLU A 261 -16.01 -7.63 -4.74
N PRO A 262 -15.44 -8.77 -5.21
CA PRO A 262 -16.03 -10.09 -4.94
C PRO A 262 -16.00 -10.51 -3.45
N GLN A 263 -15.23 -9.84 -2.60
CA GLN A 263 -15.14 -10.12 -1.16
C GLN A 263 -16.12 -9.28 -0.33
N ALA A 264 -16.77 -8.29 -0.93
CA ALA A 264 -17.58 -7.28 -0.23
C ALA A 264 -18.68 -7.90 0.62
N ASP A 265 -19.48 -8.81 0.05
CA ASP A 265 -20.61 -9.43 0.74
C ASP A 265 -20.15 -10.26 1.94
N ARG A 266 -19.04 -10.98 1.81
CA ARG A 266 -18.46 -11.80 2.89
C ARG A 266 -18.01 -10.93 4.06
N VAL A 267 -17.27 -9.86 3.78
CA VAL A 267 -16.85 -8.91 4.80
C VAL A 267 -18.06 -8.20 5.43
N ALA A 268 -19.02 -7.73 4.63
CA ALA A 268 -20.24 -7.09 5.16
C ALA A 268 -21.01 -8.01 6.11
N ALA A 269 -21.16 -9.28 5.76
CA ALA A 269 -21.83 -10.29 6.60
C ALA A 269 -21.15 -10.46 7.96
N ALA A 270 -19.81 -10.39 8.03
CA ALA A 270 -19.06 -10.49 9.27
C ALA A 270 -19.37 -9.34 10.26
N TYR A 271 -19.78 -8.16 9.76
CA TYR A 271 -20.10 -6.98 10.55
C TYR A 271 -21.60 -6.75 10.78
N ALA A 272 -22.47 -7.41 9.99
CA ALA A 272 -23.91 -7.14 9.94
C ALA A 272 -24.65 -7.27 11.29
N ARG A 273 -24.13 -8.09 12.23
CA ARG A 273 -24.73 -8.21 13.56
C ARG A 273 -24.60 -6.95 14.43
N TRP A 274 -23.65 -6.05 14.10
CA TRP A 274 -23.38 -4.84 14.88
C TRP A 274 -23.67 -3.55 14.13
N PHE A 275 -23.65 -3.62 12.79
CA PHE A 275 -23.74 -2.46 11.91
C PHE A 275 -24.79 -2.63 10.81
N ASN A 276 -25.49 -1.56 10.51
CA ASN A 276 -26.09 -1.39 9.20
C ASN A 276 -24.98 -0.99 8.23
N ILE A 277 -24.39 -1.99 7.55
CA ILE A 277 -23.20 -1.83 6.72
C ILE A 277 -23.51 -2.20 5.26
N ALA A 278 -22.99 -1.41 4.33
CA ALA A 278 -23.17 -1.61 2.89
C ALA A 278 -21.96 -1.07 2.09
N PRO A 279 -21.82 -1.44 0.83
CA PRO A 279 -20.86 -0.80 -0.07
C PRO A 279 -21.11 0.71 -0.15
N TRP A 280 -20.04 1.48 0.05
CA TRP A 280 -20.08 2.94 -0.04
C TRP A 280 -19.53 3.45 -1.38
N GLY A 281 -18.53 2.79 -1.93
CA GLY A 281 -17.93 3.13 -3.21
C GLY A 281 -16.90 2.11 -3.66
N SER A 282 -16.65 2.09 -4.98
CA SER A 282 -15.68 1.19 -5.60
C SER A 282 -14.77 1.95 -6.57
N ALA A 283 -13.55 1.45 -6.74
CA ALA A 283 -12.58 1.95 -7.70
C ALA A 283 -11.57 0.84 -8.03
N ASP A 284 -11.33 0.62 -9.32
CA ASP A 284 -10.32 -0.32 -9.86
C ASP A 284 -10.41 -1.74 -9.26
N GLY A 285 -11.65 -2.27 -9.14
CA GLY A 285 -11.91 -3.59 -8.58
C GLY A 285 -11.85 -3.68 -7.04
N TRP A 286 -11.58 -2.56 -6.35
CA TRP A 286 -11.60 -2.45 -4.90
C TRP A 286 -12.86 -1.75 -4.42
N THR A 287 -13.30 -2.09 -3.21
CA THR A 287 -14.48 -1.46 -2.60
C THR A 287 -14.19 -0.99 -1.18
N ALA A 288 -14.98 -0.01 -0.74
CA ALA A 288 -15.09 0.37 0.65
C ALA A 288 -16.51 0.07 1.16
N LEU A 289 -16.60 -0.52 2.34
CA LEU A 289 -17.84 -0.72 3.07
C LEU A 289 -17.96 0.34 4.16
N ALA A 290 -19.14 0.91 4.34
CA ALA A 290 -19.40 1.84 5.43
C ALA A 290 -20.65 1.42 6.20
N GLY A 291 -20.65 1.65 7.51
CA GLY A 291 -21.77 1.27 8.37
C GLY A 291 -21.94 2.17 9.58
N VAL A 292 -23.16 2.16 10.11
CA VAL A 292 -23.52 2.80 11.37
C VAL A 292 -23.82 1.71 12.38
N ARG A 293 -23.24 1.83 13.58
CA ARG A 293 -23.46 0.86 14.65
C ARG A 293 -24.88 0.98 15.19
N TYR A 294 -25.52 -0.15 15.41
CA TYR A 294 -26.86 -0.19 16.02
C TYR A 294 -26.82 0.39 17.45
N THR A 295 -27.87 1.09 17.78
CA THR A 295 -28.20 1.43 19.21
C THR A 295 -28.71 0.17 19.86
N CYS A 296 -28.07 -0.28 20.95
CA CYS A 296 -28.58 -1.40 21.77
C CYS A 296 -29.73 -0.96 22.65
#